data_f14c575cea44fce702b346dd6c52e778
#
_entry.id   f14c575cea44fce702b346dd6c52e778
#
_cell.length_a   1.000
_cell.length_b   1.000
_cell.length_c   1.000
_cell.angle_alpha   90.00
_cell.angle_beta   90.00
_cell.angle_gamma   90.00
#
_symmetry.space_group_name_H-M   'P 1'
#
loop_
_entity.id
_entity.type
_entity.pdbx_description
1 polymer ?
#
loop_
_entity_poly.entity_id
_entity_poly.type
_entity_poly.pdbx_seq_one_letter_code
_entity_poly.pdbx_strand_id
1 'polypeptide(L)'
;MFSLAGRSALVTGAGNGIGAAVAKAFAAAGAAVLVTDIDKDAAAAVADEIVAAGGRAESAALDVRDAAQATQAAEQAASLTGGTLHIVVNNAGAIAPAMFPKMTAQQFQFVLDVHVAGAFTVSQAALPFLAEDGTGRIINVTSAAGLVGTIGQVNYGAAKAAIIGLTKSLAKELAKKQITVNAVAPLAATAMTENIRNNAKLAEKTLARIPLGRWAQPDEIAATFVFFASDAASYITGQVLPVDGGTVI
;
A
#
# COMPACT_ATOMS: atom_id res chain seq x y z
N MET A 1 1.91 19.03 11.85
CA MET A 1 0.92 18.10 12.39
C MET A 1 1.11 16.67 11.82
N PHE A 2 1.45 16.52 10.58
CA PHE A 2 1.70 15.20 9.95
C PHE A 2 3.18 15.00 9.63
N SER A 3 4.08 15.41 10.54
CA SER A 3 5.51 15.20 10.35
C SER A 3 5.87 13.72 10.51
N LEU A 4 6.76 13.24 9.65
CA LEU A 4 7.40 11.92 9.72
C LEU A 4 8.92 12.06 9.93
N ALA A 5 9.38 13.23 10.40
CA ALA A 5 10.79 13.47 10.64
C ALA A 5 11.37 12.44 11.62
N GLY A 6 12.53 11.88 11.29
CA GLY A 6 13.19 10.84 12.08
C GLY A 6 12.63 9.42 11.87
N ARG A 7 11.58 9.24 11.05
CA ARG A 7 11.01 7.92 10.75
C ARG A 7 11.59 7.32 9.48
N SER A 8 11.66 6.00 9.45
CA SER A 8 11.90 5.24 8.22
C SER A 8 10.64 4.54 7.75
N ALA A 9 10.53 4.36 6.44
CA ALA A 9 9.40 3.70 5.82
C ALA A 9 9.85 2.70 4.75
N LEU A 10 9.22 1.53 4.73
CA LEU A 10 9.28 0.55 3.64
C LEU A 10 7.97 0.64 2.86
N VAL A 11 8.04 0.98 1.56
CA VAL A 11 6.86 1.05 0.68
C VAL A 11 7.00 0.05 -0.44
N THR A 12 6.08 -0.93 -0.52
CA THR A 12 6.10 -1.99 -1.54
C THR A 12 5.29 -1.61 -2.78
N GLY A 13 5.73 -2.05 -3.98
CA GLY A 13 5.07 -1.68 -5.24
C GLY A 13 5.12 -0.17 -5.46
N ALA A 14 6.25 0.46 -5.14
CA ALA A 14 6.42 1.91 -5.12
C ALA A 14 7.12 2.47 -6.35
N GLY A 15 7.37 1.65 -7.38
CA GLY A 15 7.92 2.10 -8.66
C GLY A 15 6.94 2.95 -9.49
N ASN A 16 5.65 2.93 -9.17
CA ASN A 16 4.65 3.73 -9.88
C ASN A 16 3.38 3.98 -9.05
N GLY A 17 2.45 4.76 -9.62
CA GLY A 17 1.08 4.92 -9.13
C GLY A 17 0.97 5.40 -7.68
N ILE A 18 0.10 4.76 -6.90
CA ILE A 18 -0.15 5.13 -5.50
C ILE A 18 1.10 4.91 -4.64
N GLY A 19 1.82 3.80 -4.83
CA GLY A 19 3.03 3.51 -4.06
C GLY A 19 4.12 4.58 -4.23
N ALA A 20 4.36 5.03 -5.46
CA ALA A 20 5.29 6.12 -5.77
C ALA A 20 4.85 7.45 -5.13
N ALA A 21 3.56 7.78 -5.23
CA ALA A 21 3.00 8.98 -4.60
C ALA A 21 3.14 8.94 -3.06
N VAL A 22 2.88 7.79 -2.45
CA VAL A 22 3.06 7.58 -0.99
C VAL A 22 4.52 7.74 -0.59
N ALA A 23 5.45 7.13 -1.34
CA ALA A 23 6.89 7.25 -1.06
C ALA A 23 7.35 8.71 -1.10
N LYS A 24 6.96 9.45 -2.15
CA LYS A 24 7.25 10.89 -2.28
C LYS A 24 6.63 11.71 -1.15
N ALA A 25 5.36 11.48 -0.81
CA ALA A 25 4.67 12.18 0.26
C ALA A 25 5.30 11.91 1.64
N PHE A 26 5.74 10.68 1.90
CA PHE A 26 6.46 10.34 3.14
C PHE A 26 7.80 11.06 3.23
N ALA A 27 8.58 11.08 2.15
CA ALA A 27 9.84 11.81 2.10
C ALA A 27 9.64 13.33 2.28
N ALA A 28 8.63 13.90 1.63
CA ALA A 28 8.26 15.32 1.81
C ALA A 28 7.81 15.63 3.25
N ALA A 29 7.23 14.66 3.96
CA ALA A 29 6.90 14.78 5.38
C ALA A 29 8.10 14.54 6.32
N GLY A 30 9.29 14.23 5.78
CA GLY A 30 10.55 14.11 6.54
C GLY A 30 10.99 12.68 6.84
N ALA A 31 10.31 11.66 6.31
CA ALA A 31 10.73 10.26 6.46
C ALA A 31 11.93 9.93 5.56
N ALA A 32 12.74 8.95 5.98
CA ALA A 32 13.65 8.24 5.10
C ALA A 32 12.93 7.02 4.51
N VAL A 33 12.88 6.90 3.18
CA VAL A 33 12.02 5.92 2.51
C VAL A 33 12.85 4.89 1.74
N LEU A 34 12.59 3.61 2.00
CA LEU A 34 12.99 2.55 1.08
C LEU A 34 11.86 2.30 0.08
N VAL A 35 12.13 2.68 -1.17
CA VAL A 35 11.24 2.48 -2.32
C VAL A 35 11.48 1.08 -2.87
N THR A 36 10.48 0.21 -2.86
CA THR A 36 10.64 -1.15 -3.37
C THR A 36 9.61 -1.51 -4.42
N ASP A 37 10.06 -2.23 -5.44
CA ASP A 37 9.24 -2.77 -6.51
C ASP A 37 9.88 -4.06 -7.05
N ILE A 38 9.10 -4.89 -7.73
CA ILE A 38 9.64 -6.02 -8.49
C ILE A 38 10.48 -5.51 -9.68
N ASP A 39 10.11 -4.35 -10.23
CA ASP A 39 10.88 -3.59 -11.21
C ASP A 39 11.86 -2.68 -10.46
N LYS A 40 13.12 -3.13 -10.41
CA LYS A 40 14.21 -2.41 -9.73
C LYS A 40 14.44 -1.02 -10.30
N ASP A 41 14.35 -0.87 -11.62
CA ASP A 41 14.67 0.39 -12.30
C ASP A 41 13.55 1.42 -12.04
N ALA A 42 12.29 0.98 -12.01
CA ALA A 42 11.17 1.83 -11.61
C ALA A 42 11.28 2.28 -10.15
N ALA A 43 11.68 1.40 -9.24
CA ALA A 43 11.93 1.77 -7.84
C ALA A 43 13.07 2.78 -7.72
N ALA A 44 14.18 2.58 -8.46
CA ALA A 44 15.32 3.49 -8.47
C ALA A 44 14.95 4.88 -8.98
N ALA A 45 14.19 4.96 -10.08
CA ALA A 45 13.74 6.23 -10.63
C ALA A 45 12.94 7.06 -9.61
N VAL A 46 12.03 6.42 -8.85
CA VAL A 46 11.25 7.12 -7.81
C VAL A 46 12.14 7.56 -6.65
N ALA A 47 13.12 6.74 -6.23
CA ALA A 47 14.06 7.13 -5.18
C ALA A 47 14.92 8.33 -5.62
N ASP A 48 15.40 8.34 -6.86
CA ASP A 48 16.18 9.46 -7.44
C ASP A 48 15.36 10.75 -7.48
N GLU A 49 14.07 10.67 -7.87
CA GLU A 49 13.16 11.82 -7.84
C GLU A 49 12.99 12.38 -6.42
N ILE A 50 12.87 11.50 -5.41
CA ILE A 50 12.79 11.91 -4.00
C ILE A 50 14.07 12.63 -3.57
N VAL A 51 15.24 12.07 -3.90
CA VAL A 51 16.55 12.65 -3.55
C VAL A 51 16.74 14.00 -4.27
N ALA A 52 16.38 14.09 -5.55
CA ALA A 52 16.44 15.32 -6.32
C ALA A 52 15.53 16.43 -5.73
N ALA A 53 14.42 16.04 -5.09
CA ALA A 53 13.52 16.96 -4.37
C ALA A 53 14.02 17.30 -2.94
N GLY A 54 15.21 16.83 -2.53
CA GLY A 54 15.80 17.08 -1.21
C GLY A 54 15.33 16.13 -0.11
N GLY A 55 14.59 15.07 -0.44
CA GLY A 55 14.18 14.02 0.47
C GLY A 55 15.27 12.96 0.68
N ARG A 56 14.98 11.98 1.53
CA ARG A 56 15.87 10.83 1.80
C ARG A 56 15.21 9.55 1.30
N ALA A 57 15.81 8.90 0.31
CA ALA A 57 15.32 7.63 -0.18
C ALA A 57 16.46 6.73 -0.65
N GLU A 58 16.22 5.45 -0.56
CA GLU A 58 16.96 4.37 -1.23
C GLU A 58 15.97 3.48 -1.97
N SER A 59 16.46 2.62 -2.86
CA SER A 59 15.64 1.68 -3.59
C SER A 59 16.15 0.25 -3.47
N ALA A 60 15.24 -0.73 -3.59
CA ALA A 60 15.58 -2.14 -3.69
C ALA A 60 14.58 -2.90 -4.58
N ALA A 61 15.05 -3.96 -5.24
CA ALA A 61 14.15 -4.93 -5.84
C ALA A 61 13.45 -5.75 -4.75
N LEU A 62 12.16 -5.97 -4.89
CA LEU A 62 11.38 -6.79 -3.95
C LEU A 62 10.23 -7.51 -4.66
N ASP A 63 10.33 -8.82 -4.77
CA ASP A 63 9.14 -9.66 -4.92
C ASP A 63 8.58 -9.92 -3.52
N VAL A 64 7.41 -9.38 -3.22
CA VAL A 64 6.77 -9.50 -1.89
C VAL A 64 6.47 -10.94 -1.48
N ARG A 65 6.49 -11.88 -2.42
CA ARG A 65 6.30 -13.31 -2.17
C ARG A 65 7.57 -14.01 -1.67
N ASP A 66 8.72 -13.36 -1.81
CA ASP A 66 10.04 -13.88 -1.41
C ASP A 66 10.38 -13.39 0.01
N ALA A 67 10.38 -14.32 0.97
CA ALA A 67 10.64 -14.01 2.37
C ALA A 67 12.08 -13.52 2.63
N ALA A 68 13.06 -13.99 1.85
CA ALA A 68 14.45 -13.53 2.00
C ALA A 68 14.60 -12.09 1.52
N GLN A 69 14.02 -11.74 0.37
CA GLN A 69 14.00 -10.36 -0.12
C GLN A 69 13.22 -9.44 0.82
N ALA A 70 12.10 -9.91 1.37
CA ALA A 70 11.31 -9.14 2.35
C ALA A 70 12.14 -8.83 3.62
N THR A 71 12.91 -9.81 4.12
CA THR A 71 13.78 -9.61 5.27
C THR A 71 14.90 -8.62 4.97
N GLN A 72 15.56 -8.73 3.83
CA GLN A 72 16.61 -7.80 3.40
C GLN A 72 16.07 -6.37 3.25
N ALA A 73 14.87 -6.22 2.65
CA ALA A 73 14.23 -4.92 2.49
C ALA A 73 13.86 -4.30 3.85
N ALA A 74 13.34 -5.09 4.79
CA ALA A 74 13.02 -4.61 6.13
C ALA A 74 14.28 -4.15 6.90
N GLU A 75 15.36 -4.91 6.84
CA GLU A 75 16.65 -4.56 7.42
C GLU A 75 17.23 -3.29 6.80
N GLN A 76 17.23 -3.18 5.46
CA GLN A 76 17.68 -1.98 4.76
C GLN A 76 16.83 -0.76 5.14
N ALA A 77 15.51 -0.88 5.18
CA ALA A 77 14.63 0.22 5.59
C ALA A 77 14.89 0.67 7.04
N ALA A 78 15.15 -0.26 7.95
CA ALA A 78 15.51 0.04 9.34
C ALA A 78 16.86 0.76 9.43
N SER A 79 17.85 0.39 8.61
CA SER A 79 19.19 0.99 8.61
C SER A 79 19.17 2.49 8.26
N LEU A 80 18.15 2.97 7.54
CA LEU A 80 17.98 4.38 7.20
C LEU A 80 17.85 5.29 8.45
N THR A 81 17.44 4.73 9.59
CA THR A 81 17.28 5.47 10.85
C THR A 81 17.91 4.74 12.05
N GLY A 82 19.08 4.13 11.84
CA GLY A 82 19.86 3.55 12.93
C GLY A 82 19.37 2.19 13.43
N GLY A 83 18.67 1.42 12.59
CA GLY A 83 18.26 0.04 12.89
C GLY A 83 16.79 -0.11 13.31
N THR A 84 15.99 0.96 13.28
CA THR A 84 14.57 0.93 13.61
C THR A 84 13.73 1.24 12.36
N LEU A 85 12.75 0.39 12.07
CA LEU A 85 11.73 0.63 11.05
C LEU A 85 10.46 1.19 11.70
N HIS A 86 9.90 2.24 11.17
CA HIS A 86 8.70 2.86 11.75
C HIS A 86 7.44 2.56 10.95
N ILE A 87 7.53 2.52 9.62
CA ILE A 87 6.35 2.45 8.76
C ILE A 87 6.53 1.37 7.71
N VAL A 88 5.54 0.49 7.59
CA VAL A 88 5.41 -0.48 6.48
C VAL A 88 4.15 -0.18 5.70
N VAL A 89 4.27 -0.02 4.38
CA VAL A 89 3.13 0.12 3.47
C VAL A 89 3.08 -1.08 2.53
N ASN A 90 2.09 -1.94 2.73
CA ASN A 90 1.79 -3.07 1.86
C ASN A 90 0.90 -2.59 0.70
N ASN A 91 1.53 -2.02 -0.34
CA ASN A 91 0.86 -1.50 -1.52
C ASN A 91 1.04 -2.39 -2.75
N ALA A 92 2.08 -3.20 -2.83
CA ALA A 92 2.32 -4.09 -3.97
C ALA A 92 1.07 -4.90 -4.36
N GLY A 93 0.81 -4.98 -5.65
CA GLY A 93 -0.39 -5.65 -6.13
C GLY A 93 -0.37 -5.92 -7.63
N ALA A 94 -1.14 -6.92 -8.03
CA ALA A 94 -1.33 -7.32 -9.41
C ALA A 94 -2.79 -7.65 -9.70
N ILE A 95 -3.17 -7.63 -10.97
CA ILE A 95 -4.49 -8.04 -11.42
C ILE A 95 -4.39 -9.16 -12.45
N ALA A 96 -5.32 -10.09 -12.40
CA ALA A 96 -5.52 -11.13 -13.40
C ALA A 96 -7.03 -11.30 -13.65
N PRO A 97 -7.67 -10.31 -14.32
CA PRO A 97 -9.12 -10.27 -14.47
C PRO A 97 -9.62 -11.37 -15.41
N ALA A 98 -10.69 -12.01 -15.02
CA ALA A 98 -11.46 -12.95 -15.86
C ALA A 98 -12.87 -13.09 -15.30
N MET A 99 -13.84 -13.34 -16.17
CA MET A 99 -15.18 -13.74 -15.72
C MET A 99 -15.09 -15.10 -15.02
N PHE A 100 -15.85 -15.30 -13.95
CA PHE A 100 -15.76 -16.49 -13.10
C PHE A 100 -15.70 -17.82 -13.85
N PRO A 101 -16.55 -18.10 -14.88
CA PRO A 101 -16.47 -19.36 -15.60
C PRO A 101 -15.19 -19.57 -16.41
N LYS A 102 -14.39 -18.51 -16.63
CA LYS A 102 -13.14 -18.55 -17.40
C LYS A 102 -11.90 -18.31 -16.52
N MET A 103 -12.09 -17.99 -15.25
CA MET A 103 -10.98 -17.76 -14.32
C MET A 103 -10.28 -19.08 -13.99
N THR A 104 -8.98 -19.15 -14.23
CA THR A 104 -8.19 -20.32 -13.88
C THR A 104 -7.78 -20.29 -12.41
N ALA A 105 -7.55 -21.48 -11.83
CA ALA A 105 -7.00 -21.59 -10.47
C ALA A 105 -5.66 -20.85 -10.34
N GLN A 106 -4.83 -20.88 -11.38
CA GLN A 106 -3.56 -20.16 -11.41
C GLN A 106 -3.74 -18.63 -11.32
N GLN A 107 -4.69 -18.07 -12.08
CA GLN A 107 -5.03 -16.64 -12.00
C GLN A 107 -5.56 -16.25 -10.61
N PHE A 108 -6.36 -17.12 -10.01
CA PHE A 108 -6.89 -16.93 -8.67
C PHE A 108 -5.75 -16.91 -7.65
N GLN A 109 -4.92 -17.95 -7.63
CA GLN A 109 -3.83 -18.11 -6.68
C GLN A 109 -2.77 -17.01 -6.83
N PHE A 110 -2.37 -16.66 -8.06
CA PHE A 110 -1.40 -15.58 -8.30
C PHE A 110 -1.79 -14.26 -7.63
N VAL A 111 -3.06 -13.87 -7.70
CA VAL A 111 -3.53 -12.62 -7.08
C VAL A 111 -3.53 -12.73 -5.55
N LEU A 112 -3.90 -13.89 -4.99
CA LEU A 112 -3.80 -14.13 -3.55
C LEU A 112 -2.35 -14.11 -3.08
N ASP A 113 -1.43 -14.72 -3.83
CA ASP A 113 -0.02 -14.78 -3.46
C ASP A 113 0.61 -13.38 -3.40
N VAL A 114 0.35 -12.54 -4.41
CA VAL A 114 0.91 -11.19 -4.42
C VAL A 114 0.31 -10.32 -3.31
N HIS A 115 -1.02 -10.31 -3.17
CA HIS A 115 -1.68 -9.40 -2.25
C HIS A 115 -1.68 -9.88 -0.81
N VAL A 116 -2.09 -11.13 -0.57
CA VAL A 116 -2.33 -11.63 0.80
C VAL A 116 -1.06 -12.22 1.37
N ALA A 117 -0.47 -13.20 0.68
CA ALA A 117 0.78 -13.79 1.13
C ALA A 117 1.90 -12.74 1.15
N GLY A 118 1.99 -11.85 0.13
CA GLY A 118 2.96 -10.78 0.09
C GLY A 118 2.84 -9.81 1.26
N ALA A 119 1.64 -9.32 1.58
CA ALA A 119 1.44 -8.43 2.73
C ALA A 119 1.77 -9.13 4.07
N PHE A 120 1.43 -10.40 4.21
CA PHE A 120 1.81 -11.22 5.36
C PHE A 120 3.34 -11.35 5.46
N THR A 121 4.01 -11.76 4.38
CA THR A 121 5.46 -11.98 4.32
C THR A 121 6.23 -10.72 4.68
N VAL A 122 5.88 -9.58 4.05
CA VAL A 122 6.56 -8.30 4.32
C VAL A 122 6.30 -7.82 5.75
N SER A 123 5.07 -7.93 6.25
CA SER A 123 4.75 -7.53 7.62
C SER A 123 5.47 -8.39 8.66
N GLN A 124 5.56 -9.71 8.43
CA GLN A 124 6.26 -10.65 9.31
C GLN A 124 7.78 -10.38 9.30
N ALA A 125 8.37 -10.17 8.13
CA ALA A 125 9.79 -9.84 7.99
C ALA A 125 10.16 -8.50 8.64
N ALA A 126 9.25 -7.52 8.60
CA ALA A 126 9.45 -6.20 9.19
C ALA A 126 9.32 -6.19 10.72
N LEU A 127 8.56 -7.12 11.29
CA LEU A 127 8.21 -7.10 12.72
C LEU A 127 9.41 -7.03 13.69
N PRO A 128 10.55 -7.71 13.46
CA PRO A 128 11.72 -7.60 14.35
C PRO A 128 12.37 -6.21 14.39
N PHE A 129 12.11 -5.39 13.38
CA PHE A 129 12.68 -4.04 13.22
C PHE A 129 11.68 -2.93 13.56
N LEU A 130 10.38 -3.25 13.63
CA LEU A 130 9.33 -2.26 13.88
C LEU A 130 9.43 -1.64 15.27
N ALA A 131 9.31 -0.32 15.31
CA ALA A 131 9.29 0.45 16.56
C ALA A 131 8.12 -0.01 17.45
N GLU A 132 8.43 -0.27 18.74
CA GLU A 132 7.45 -0.68 19.77
C GLU A 132 7.20 0.45 20.81
N ASP A 133 7.52 1.69 20.44
CA ASP A 133 7.41 2.90 21.28
C ASP A 133 6.16 3.75 20.98
N GLY A 134 5.23 3.21 20.21
CA GLY A 134 4.03 3.92 19.77
C GLY A 134 4.19 4.63 18.42
N THR A 135 5.34 4.53 17.77
CA THR A 135 5.58 5.08 16.43
C THR A 135 5.50 4.05 15.30
N GLY A 136 5.39 2.75 15.63
CA GLY A 136 5.26 1.66 14.67
C GLY A 136 3.91 1.68 13.91
N ARG A 137 3.95 1.54 12.59
CA ARG A 137 2.78 1.63 11.68
C ARG A 137 2.84 0.55 10.62
N ILE A 138 1.74 -0.17 10.42
CA ILE A 138 1.52 -1.00 9.22
C ILE A 138 0.29 -0.45 8.51
N ILE A 139 0.43 -0.10 7.24
CA ILE A 139 -0.66 0.43 6.41
C ILE A 139 -0.85 -0.48 5.21
N ASN A 140 -1.98 -1.15 5.14
CA ASN A 140 -2.31 -2.06 4.07
C ASN A 140 -3.16 -1.38 2.99
N VAL A 141 -3.01 -1.79 1.73
CA VAL A 141 -3.86 -1.31 0.64
C VAL A 141 -4.90 -2.35 0.30
N THR A 142 -6.16 -2.06 0.63
CA THR A 142 -7.33 -2.83 0.18
C THR A 142 -7.98 -2.15 -1.03
N SER A 143 -9.27 -2.33 -1.25
CA SER A 143 -10.02 -1.76 -2.37
C SER A 143 -11.52 -1.78 -2.08
N ALA A 144 -12.30 -0.94 -2.76
CA ALA A 144 -13.75 -1.09 -2.87
C ALA A 144 -14.16 -2.51 -3.29
N ALA A 145 -13.37 -3.17 -4.14
CA ALA A 145 -13.61 -4.56 -4.55
C ALA A 145 -13.60 -5.55 -3.37
N GLY A 146 -12.84 -5.29 -2.32
CA GLY A 146 -12.83 -6.09 -1.10
C GLY A 146 -13.99 -5.79 -0.16
N LEU A 147 -14.65 -4.63 -0.32
CA LEU A 147 -15.78 -4.19 0.52
C LEU A 147 -17.12 -4.60 -0.09
N VAL A 148 -17.31 -4.39 -1.40
CA VAL A 148 -18.60 -4.55 -2.08
C VAL A 148 -18.54 -5.50 -3.29
N GLY A 149 -17.37 -6.09 -3.57
CA GLY A 149 -17.16 -6.95 -4.73
C GLY A 149 -17.03 -6.18 -6.05
N THR A 150 -16.64 -6.89 -7.11
CA THR A 150 -16.57 -6.34 -8.48
C THR A 150 -16.68 -7.45 -9.52
N ILE A 151 -17.24 -7.14 -10.67
CA ILE A 151 -17.43 -8.10 -11.76
C ILE A 151 -16.09 -8.37 -12.46
N GLY A 152 -15.82 -9.65 -12.79
CA GLY A 152 -14.63 -10.07 -13.54
C GLY A 152 -13.32 -10.08 -12.74
N GLN A 153 -13.40 -9.94 -11.42
CA GLN A 153 -12.24 -9.90 -10.52
C GLN A 153 -12.51 -10.64 -9.21
N VAL A 154 -13.06 -11.84 -9.25
CA VAL A 154 -13.36 -12.64 -8.04
C VAL A 154 -12.09 -12.89 -7.22
N ASN A 155 -10.95 -13.15 -7.87
CA ASN A 155 -9.64 -13.28 -7.24
C ASN A 155 -9.22 -11.99 -6.51
N TYR A 156 -9.34 -10.85 -7.16
CA TYR A 156 -8.95 -9.55 -6.60
C TYR A 156 -9.86 -9.13 -5.43
N GLY A 157 -11.18 -9.30 -5.60
CA GLY A 157 -12.15 -9.05 -4.53
C GLY A 157 -11.89 -9.91 -3.30
N ALA A 158 -11.64 -11.22 -3.49
CA ALA A 158 -11.27 -12.14 -2.41
C ALA A 158 -9.96 -11.72 -1.72
N ALA A 159 -8.91 -11.40 -2.48
CA ALA A 159 -7.64 -10.93 -1.93
C ALA A 159 -7.80 -9.64 -1.14
N LYS A 160 -8.53 -8.66 -1.66
CA LYS A 160 -8.72 -7.37 -0.98
C LYS A 160 -9.63 -7.47 0.25
N ALA A 161 -10.58 -8.40 0.28
CA ALA A 161 -11.34 -8.73 1.48
C ALA A 161 -10.45 -9.44 2.53
N ALA A 162 -9.55 -10.33 2.11
CA ALA A 162 -8.59 -10.97 3.01
C ALA A 162 -7.65 -9.96 3.69
N ILE A 163 -7.22 -8.91 2.98
CA ILE A 163 -6.42 -7.80 3.55
C ILE A 163 -7.18 -7.09 4.68
N ILE A 164 -8.51 -6.96 4.59
CA ILE A 164 -9.32 -6.39 5.68
C ILE A 164 -9.26 -7.27 6.93
N GLY A 165 -9.38 -8.58 6.77
CA GLY A 165 -9.24 -9.56 7.86
C GLY A 165 -7.84 -9.54 8.48
N LEU A 166 -6.80 -9.56 7.63
CA LEU A 166 -5.39 -9.46 8.05
C LEU A 166 -5.14 -8.19 8.86
N THR A 167 -5.61 -7.03 8.38
CA THR A 167 -5.48 -5.73 9.07
C THR A 167 -6.07 -5.78 10.47
N LYS A 168 -7.30 -6.27 10.61
CA LYS A 168 -8.01 -6.33 11.90
C LYS A 168 -7.36 -7.31 12.89
N SER A 169 -6.84 -8.43 12.39
CA SER A 169 -6.17 -9.43 13.22
C SER A 169 -4.82 -8.91 13.72
N LEU A 170 -3.98 -8.39 12.82
CA LEU A 170 -2.69 -7.79 13.18
C LEU A 170 -2.85 -6.60 14.13
N ALA A 171 -3.89 -5.77 13.94
CA ALA A 171 -4.18 -4.65 14.83
C ALA A 171 -4.38 -5.11 16.29
N LYS A 172 -5.05 -6.25 16.50
CA LYS A 172 -5.27 -6.83 17.85
C LYS A 172 -4.01 -7.48 18.40
N GLU A 173 -3.27 -8.22 17.59
CA GLU A 173 -2.08 -8.95 18.01
C GLU A 173 -0.93 -8.00 18.36
N LEU A 174 -0.77 -6.92 17.59
CA LEU A 174 0.34 -5.98 17.72
C LEU A 174 0.05 -4.79 18.66
N ALA A 175 -1.18 -4.67 19.18
CA ALA A 175 -1.58 -3.57 20.06
C ALA A 175 -0.72 -3.47 21.32
N LYS A 176 -0.33 -4.59 21.94
CA LYS A 176 0.55 -4.59 23.11
C LYS A 176 1.96 -4.08 22.81
N LYS A 177 2.40 -4.16 21.56
CA LYS A 177 3.66 -3.62 21.04
C LYS A 177 3.53 -2.15 20.61
N GLN A 178 2.37 -1.53 20.86
CA GLN A 178 2.09 -0.13 20.49
C GLN A 178 2.19 0.12 18.97
N ILE A 179 2.01 -0.91 18.14
CA ILE A 179 2.00 -0.82 16.68
C ILE A 179 0.55 -0.71 16.21
N THR A 180 0.24 0.32 15.41
CA THR A 180 -1.08 0.44 14.77
C THR A 180 -1.09 -0.20 13.39
N VAL A 181 -2.20 -0.86 13.04
CA VAL A 181 -2.39 -1.50 11.74
C VAL A 181 -3.71 -1.04 11.14
N ASN A 182 -3.66 -0.35 10.00
CA ASN A 182 -4.84 0.18 9.32
C ASN A 182 -4.81 -0.16 7.82
N ALA A 183 -5.92 0.01 7.14
CA ALA A 183 -6.01 -0.18 5.69
C ALA A 183 -6.63 1.03 4.99
N VAL A 184 -6.16 1.31 3.78
CA VAL A 184 -6.75 2.29 2.87
C VAL A 184 -7.37 1.55 1.69
N ALA A 185 -8.60 1.93 1.29
CA ALA A 185 -9.28 1.45 0.10
C ALA A 185 -9.34 2.58 -0.94
N PRO A 186 -8.31 2.74 -1.79
CA PRO A 186 -8.21 3.87 -2.70
C PRO A 186 -8.96 3.66 -4.01
N LEU A 187 -9.37 4.76 -4.65
CA LEU A 187 -9.77 4.82 -6.05
C LEU A 187 -9.06 6.00 -6.72
N ALA A 188 -8.07 5.73 -7.56
CA ALA A 188 -7.26 6.75 -8.22
C ALA A 188 -6.96 6.43 -9.69
N ALA A 189 -6.59 7.45 -10.45
CA ALA A 189 -6.09 7.35 -11.81
C ALA A 189 -4.65 6.80 -11.80
N THR A 190 -4.49 5.51 -12.09
CA THR A 190 -3.20 4.81 -12.16
C THR A 190 -3.12 3.97 -13.43
N ALA A 191 -1.98 3.35 -13.70
CA ALA A 191 -1.83 2.39 -14.79
C ALA A 191 -2.83 1.21 -14.66
N MET A 192 -3.11 0.75 -13.44
CA MET A 192 -4.08 -0.33 -13.18
C MET A 192 -5.51 0.04 -13.62
N THR A 193 -5.89 1.31 -13.61
CA THR A 193 -7.21 1.81 -14.00
C THR A 193 -7.24 2.35 -15.44
N GLU A 194 -6.11 2.35 -16.14
CA GLU A 194 -5.97 2.99 -17.45
C GLU A 194 -6.91 2.41 -18.51
N ASN A 195 -7.03 1.08 -18.59
CA ASN A 195 -7.96 0.42 -19.51
C ASN A 195 -9.42 0.83 -19.30
N ILE A 196 -9.81 1.12 -18.04
CA ILE A 196 -11.16 1.61 -17.71
C ILE A 196 -11.28 3.06 -18.16
N ARG A 197 -10.28 3.90 -17.89
CA ARG A 197 -10.29 5.34 -18.20
C ARG A 197 -10.23 5.61 -19.69
N ASN A 198 -9.50 4.79 -20.47
CA ASN A 198 -9.37 4.92 -21.91
C ASN A 198 -10.56 4.34 -22.69
N ASN A 199 -11.46 3.61 -22.04
CA ASN A 199 -12.70 3.15 -22.65
C ASN A 199 -13.86 4.07 -22.24
N ALA A 200 -14.37 4.89 -23.17
CA ALA A 200 -15.37 5.91 -22.88
C ALA A 200 -16.60 5.38 -22.12
N LYS A 201 -17.14 4.21 -22.54
CA LYS A 201 -18.31 3.60 -21.91
C LYS A 201 -18.02 3.12 -20.47
N LEU A 202 -16.83 2.56 -20.24
CA LEU A 202 -16.43 2.11 -18.90
C LEU A 202 -16.08 3.30 -18.01
N ALA A 203 -15.43 4.33 -18.54
CA ALA A 203 -15.12 5.57 -17.85
C ALA A 203 -16.40 6.26 -17.37
N GLU A 204 -17.37 6.47 -18.26
CA GLU A 204 -18.69 7.06 -17.92
C GLU A 204 -19.38 6.25 -16.80
N LYS A 205 -19.48 4.92 -16.98
CA LYS A 205 -20.11 4.05 -15.97
C LYS A 205 -19.40 4.09 -14.62
N THR A 206 -18.07 4.23 -14.61
CA THR A 206 -17.30 4.30 -13.37
C THR A 206 -17.46 5.67 -12.73
N LEU A 207 -17.36 6.76 -13.50
CA LEU A 207 -17.57 8.11 -13.00
C LEU A 207 -18.97 8.31 -12.41
N ALA A 208 -19.99 7.73 -13.02
CA ALA A 208 -21.36 7.77 -12.48
C ALA A 208 -21.52 7.11 -11.10
N ARG A 209 -20.55 6.28 -10.68
CA ARG A 209 -20.52 5.63 -9.36
C ARG A 209 -19.68 6.39 -8.34
N ILE A 210 -18.95 7.42 -8.75
CA ILE A 210 -18.13 8.25 -7.87
C ILE A 210 -18.92 9.54 -7.56
N PRO A 211 -19.47 9.72 -6.36
CA PRO A 211 -20.23 10.92 -6.00
C PRO A 211 -19.48 12.23 -6.24
N LEU A 212 -18.16 12.27 -6.06
CA LEU A 212 -17.34 13.45 -6.38
C LEU A 212 -17.15 13.68 -7.89
N GLY A 213 -17.64 12.80 -8.78
CA GLY A 213 -17.70 12.98 -10.23
C GLY A 213 -16.36 12.96 -10.94
N ARG A 214 -15.28 12.57 -10.29
CA ARG A 214 -13.93 12.54 -10.88
C ARG A 214 -13.06 11.44 -10.28
N TRP A 215 -12.02 11.09 -11.00
CA TRP A 215 -10.94 10.26 -10.48
C TRP A 215 -10.03 11.12 -9.57
N ALA A 216 -9.61 10.53 -8.46
CA ALA A 216 -8.53 11.13 -7.67
C ALA A 216 -7.18 10.98 -8.39
N GLN A 217 -6.26 11.89 -8.16
CA GLN A 217 -4.86 11.71 -8.48
C GLN A 217 -4.18 10.90 -7.35
N PRO A 218 -3.10 10.15 -7.64
CA PRO A 218 -2.36 9.39 -6.63
C PRO A 218 -1.93 10.23 -5.41
N ASP A 219 -1.55 11.49 -5.63
CA ASP A 219 -1.13 12.39 -4.55
C ASP A 219 -2.26 12.73 -3.56
N GLU A 220 -3.51 12.80 -4.03
CA GLU A 220 -4.67 13.00 -3.16
C GLU A 220 -4.90 11.80 -2.23
N ILE A 221 -4.57 10.59 -2.71
CA ILE A 221 -4.62 9.37 -1.90
C ILE A 221 -3.47 9.33 -0.89
N ALA A 222 -2.26 9.74 -1.30
CA ALA A 222 -1.06 9.68 -0.49
C ALA A 222 -1.18 10.46 0.84
N ALA A 223 -1.94 11.54 0.86
CA ALA A 223 -2.19 12.32 2.07
C ALA A 223 -2.79 11.50 3.22
N THR A 224 -3.66 10.53 2.91
CA THR A 224 -4.24 9.61 3.90
C THR A 224 -3.19 8.67 4.50
N PHE A 225 -2.22 8.24 3.70
CA PHE A 225 -1.10 7.43 4.21
C PHE A 225 -0.21 8.24 5.15
N VAL A 226 0.09 9.50 4.83
CA VAL A 226 0.83 10.41 5.73
C VAL A 226 0.08 10.58 7.05
N PHE A 227 -1.25 10.74 7.03
CA PHE A 227 -2.07 10.80 8.23
C PHE A 227 -1.92 9.52 9.07
N PHE A 228 -2.15 8.33 8.49
CA PHE A 228 -2.02 7.06 9.22
C PHE A 228 -0.61 6.78 9.71
N ALA A 229 0.42 7.25 9.00
CA ALA A 229 1.82 7.12 9.39
C ALA A 229 2.23 8.08 10.52
N SER A 230 1.50 9.16 10.76
CA SER A 230 1.82 10.21 11.72
C SER A 230 1.31 9.92 13.14
N ASP A 231 1.68 10.79 14.10
CA ASP A 231 1.17 10.75 15.47
C ASP A 231 -0.30 11.14 15.58
N ALA A 232 -0.85 11.83 14.58
CA ALA A 232 -2.27 12.16 14.53
C ALA A 232 -3.18 10.92 14.49
N ALA A 233 -2.65 9.77 14.03
CA ALA A 233 -3.36 8.49 13.99
C ALA A 233 -2.92 7.50 15.08
N SER A 234 -2.19 7.94 16.12
CA SER A 234 -1.62 7.07 17.16
C SER A 234 -2.67 6.24 17.92
N TYR A 235 -3.92 6.68 17.97
CA TYR A 235 -5.03 5.98 18.64
C TYR A 235 -6.01 5.33 17.64
N ILE A 236 -5.61 5.18 16.37
CA ILE A 236 -6.42 4.58 15.31
C ILE A 236 -5.76 3.26 14.88
N THR A 237 -6.45 2.13 15.13
CA THR A 237 -5.98 0.82 14.70
C THR A 237 -7.15 -0.07 14.27
N GLY A 238 -6.92 -1.00 13.36
CA GLY A 238 -7.91 -1.94 12.83
C GLY A 238 -8.93 -1.31 11.86
N GLN A 239 -8.72 -0.06 11.44
CA GLN A 239 -9.66 0.66 10.58
C GLN A 239 -9.40 0.40 9.10
N VAL A 240 -10.48 0.46 8.33
CA VAL A 240 -10.45 0.43 6.86
C VAL A 240 -11.08 1.72 6.37
N LEU A 241 -10.29 2.58 5.75
CA LEU A 241 -10.75 3.89 5.28
C LEU A 241 -10.86 3.91 3.74
N PRO A 242 -12.08 3.98 3.18
CA PRO A 242 -12.25 4.29 1.76
C PRO A 242 -11.76 5.70 1.44
N VAL A 243 -10.94 5.82 0.38
CA VAL A 243 -10.49 7.10 -0.19
C VAL A 243 -10.80 7.03 -1.68
N ASP A 244 -12.09 7.13 -1.99
CA ASP A 244 -12.67 6.70 -3.26
C ASP A 244 -13.74 7.66 -3.81
N GLY A 245 -13.79 8.90 -3.28
CA GLY A 245 -14.75 9.90 -3.69
C GLY A 245 -16.21 9.58 -3.35
N GLY A 246 -16.43 8.70 -2.36
CA GLY A 246 -17.77 8.27 -1.91
C GLY A 246 -18.31 7.07 -2.67
N THR A 247 -17.48 6.33 -3.41
CA THR A 247 -17.92 5.15 -4.17
C THR A 247 -18.47 4.05 -3.27
N VAL A 248 -17.94 3.93 -2.05
CA VAL A 248 -18.38 2.99 -1.02
C VAL A 248 -18.77 3.75 0.23
N ILE A 249 -20.07 3.93 0.44
CA ILE A 249 -20.69 4.56 1.62
C ILE A 249 -21.89 3.74 2.07
#